data_6baf511289db59729059c41a45d4b6b2
#
_entry.id   6baf511289db59729059c41a45d4b6b2
#
_cell.length_a   1.000
_cell.length_b   1.000
_cell.length_c   1.000
_cell.angle_alpha   90.00
_cell.angle_beta   90.00
_cell.angle_gamma   90.00
#
_symmetry.space_group_name_H-M   'P 1'
#
loop_
_entity.id
_entity.type
_entity.pdbx_description
1 polymer ?
#
loop_
_entity_poly.entity_id
_entity_poly.type
_entity_poly.pdbx_seq_one_letter_code
_entity_poly.pdbx_strand_id
1 'polypeptide(L)'
;MYFREFGIPARIARCYDVEQLEVKIAEFNGKKNCYTSVYVFDDTTDPTEGKTNYDSALLNTLWFDFDDNKDVNKCLKDVRKFIRQFCNPLKITPRIYLTGGKGFQMNID
;
A
#
# COMPACT_ATOMS: atom_id res chain seq x y z
N MET A 1 -20.20 2.85 0.22
CA MET A 1 -19.00 3.72 0.17
C MET A 1 -17.74 2.86 0.19
N TYR A 2 -16.70 3.35 -0.41
CA TYR A 2 -15.42 2.66 -0.41
C TYR A 2 -14.58 3.08 0.80
N PHE A 3 -13.83 2.13 1.35
CA PHE A 3 -12.96 2.35 2.50
C PHE A 3 -11.64 1.59 2.37
N ARG A 4 -10.63 2.04 3.11
CA ARG A 4 -9.42 1.27 3.39
C ARG A 4 -9.48 0.73 4.80
N GLU A 5 -8.91 -0.44 5.01
CA GLU A 5 -8.75 -0.97 6.36
C GLU A 5 -7.49 -0.39 6.99
N PHE A 6 -7.57 0.00 8.26
CA PHE A 6 -6.44 0.41 9.07
C PHE A 6 -6.18 -0.61 10.17
N GLY A 7 -4.91 -0.95 10.38
CA GLY A 7 -4.49 -1.94 11.38
C GLY A 7 -3.21 -1.58 12.12
N ILE A 8 -2.96 -2.31 13.23
CA ILE A 8 -1.81 -2.11 14.14
C ILE A 8 -1.10 -3.41 14.59
N PRO A 9 -0.94 -4.53 13.86
CA PRO A 9 -1.38 -4.85 12.50
C PRO A 9 -2.82 -5.37 12.39
N ALA A 10 -3.43 -5.83 13.50
CA ALA A 10 -4.83 -6.26 13.44
C ALA A 10 -5.73 -5.12 13.02
N ARG A 11 -6.66 -5.40 12.11
CA ARG A 11 -7.62 -4.41 11.65
C ARG A 11 -8.43 -3.87 12.83
N ILE A 12 -8.46 -2.56 12.96
CA ILE A 12 -9.20 -1.87 14.02
C ILE A 12 -10.17 -0.82 13.52
N ALA A 13 -10.04 -0.38 12.26
CA ALA A 13 -10.87 0.69 11.72
C ALA A 13 -11.03 0.59 10.20
N ARG A 14 -12.12 1.20 9.72
CA ARG A 14 -12.35 1.51 8.31
C ARG A 14 -12.16 3.01 8.12
N CYS A 15 -11.39 3.39 7.13
CA CYS A 15 -11.14 4.79 6.80
C CYS A 15 -11.74 5.09 5.42
N TYR A 16 -12.68 6.01 5.38
CA TYR A 16 -13.42 6.36 4.17
C TYR A 16 -12.77 7.50 3.38
N ASP A 17 -11.90 8.26 4.04
CA ASP A 17 -11.15 9.35 3.42
C ASP A 17 -9.76 9.49 4.06
N VAL A 18 -8.94 10.38 3.48
CA VAL A 18 -7.58 10.63 3.96
C VAL A 18 -7.58 11.22 5.36
N GLU A 19 -8.55 12.05 5.70
CA GLU A 19 -8.63 12.70 7.02
C GLU A 19 -8.84 11.68 8.13
N GLN A 20 -9.73 10.71 7.92
CA GLN A 20 -9.95 9.62 8.86
C GLN A 20 -8.69 8.76 9.03
N LEU A 21 -7.98 8.51 7.95
CA LEU A 21 -6.72 7.77 7.97
C LEU A 21 -5.65 8.54 8.78
N GLU A 22 -5.52 9.83 8.55
CA GLU A 22 -4.57 10.69 9.28
C GLU A 22 -4.85 10.70 10.78
N VAL A 23 -6.12 10.76 11.18
CA VAL A 23 -6.52 10.68 12.59
C VAL A 23 -6.05 9.37 13.23
N LYS A 24 -6.24 8.25 12.52
CA LYS A 24 -5.79 6.93 13.03
C LYS A 24 -4.27 6.81 13.08
N ILE A 25 -3.57 7.32 12.10
CA ILE A 25 -2.11 7.34 12.11
C ILE A 25 -1.61 8.18 13.30
N ALA A 26 -2.15 9.36 13.52
CA ALA A 26 -1.76 10.23 14.62
C ALA A 26 -1.98 9.57 15.99
N GLU A 27 -3.05 8.78 16.14
CA GLU A 27 -3.38 8.08 17.38
C GLU A 27 -2.31 7.03 17.76
N PHE A 28 -1.74 6.33 16.77
CA PHE A 28 -0.83 5.20 17.00
C PHE A 28 0.62 5.46 16.60
N ASN A 29 0.90 6.51 15.85
CA ASN A 29 2.24 6.81 15.37
C ASN A 29 3.23 6.98 16.55
N GLY A 30 4.35 6.29 16.47
CA GLY A 30 5.35 6.27 17.54
C GLY A 30 5.01 5.30 18.69
N LYS A 31 3.84 4.68 18.69
CA LYS A 31 3.41 3.71 19.69
C LYS A 31 3.30 2.30 19.12
N LYS A 32 2.77 2.17 17.92
CA LYS A 32 2.61 0.92 17.18
C LYS A 32 2.85 1.13 15.69
N ASN A 33 3.21 0.07 14.99
CA ASN A 33 3.28 0.10 13.53
C ASN A 33 1.89 0.28 12.94
N CYS A 34 1.76 1.22 12.02
CA CYS A 34 0.51 1.54 11.35
C CYS A 34 0.48 0.90 9.98
N TYR A 35 -0.63 0.26 9.64
CA TYR A 35 -0.85 -0.41 8.37
C TYR A 35 -2.15 0.07 7.73
N THR A 36 -2.15 0.18 6.43
CA THR A 36 -3.36 0.41 5.65
C THR A 36 -3.44 -0.59 4.51
N SER A 37 -4.66 -0.97 4.14
CA SER A 37 -4.85 -1.87 3.01
C SER A 37 -4.42 -1.20 1.71
N VAL A 38 -3.83 -2.00 0.81
CA VAL A 38 -3.52 -1.60 -0.56
C VAL A 38 -4.81 -1.39 -1.36
N TYR A 39 -5.79 -2.26 -1.12
CA TYR A 39 -7.09 -2.21 -1.78
C TYR A 39 -8.07 -1.31 -1.04
N VAL A 40 -9.05 -0.80 -1.78
CA VAL A 40 -10.28 -0.24 -1.21
C VAL A 40 -11.40 -1.27 -1.36
N PHE A 41 -12.36 -1.23 -0.44
CA PHE A 41 -13.48 -2.17 -0.39
C PHE A 41 -14.79 -1.40 -0.34
N ASP A 42 -15.85 -2.01 -0.86
CA ASP A 42 -17.18 -1.44 -0.89
C ASP A 42 -18.04 -1.98 0.26
N ASP A 43 -18.42 -1.12 1.19
CA ASP A 43 -19.21 -1.51 2.37
C ASP A 43 -20.64 -1.92 2.01
N THR A 44 -21.17 -1.48 0.86
CA THR A 44 -22.51 -1.86 0.42
C THR A 44 -22.63 -3.33 0.05
N THR A 45 -21.48 -4.00 -0.15
CA THR A 45 -21.44 -5.43 -0.49
C THR A 45 -21.06 -6.32 0.69
N ASP A 46 -20.97 -5.78 1.89
CA ASP A 46 -20.61 -6.54 3.09
C ASP A 46 -21.60 -7.72 3.29
N PRO A 47 -21.08 -8.95 3.51
CA PRO A 47 -21.95 -10.11 3.74
C PRO A 47 -22.72 -10.01 5.05
N THR A 48 -22.13 -9.34 6.03
CA THR A 48 -22.73 -9.03 7.33
C THR A 48 -22.18 -7.68 7.76
N GLU A 49 -22.99 -6.88 8.45
CA GLU A 49 -22.54 -5.59 8.95
C GLU A 49 -21.19 -5.71 9.69
N GLY A 50 -20.23 -4.89 9.30
CA GLY A 50 -18.88 -4.85 9.87
C GLY A 50 -17.92 -5.90 9.35
N LYS A 51 -18.35 -6.83 8.48
CA LYS A 51 -17.46 -7.79 7.83
C LYS A 51 -17.16 -7.35 6.40
N THR A 52 -15.90 -7.20 6.09
CA THR A 52 -15.46 -6.79 4.75
C THR A 52 -15.72 -7.87 3.72
N ASN A 53 -16.35 -7.52 2.62
CA ASN A 53 -16.38 -8.36 1.43
C ASN A 53 -15.09 -8.16 0.65
N TYR A 54 -14.14 -9.09 0.81
CA TYR A 54 -12.84 -8.99 0.14
C TYR A 54 -12.94 -9.18 -1.38
N ASP A 55 -14.03 -9.74 -1.88
CA ASP A 55 -14.27 -9.84 -3.33
C ASP A 55 -14.64 -8.48 -3.96
N SER A 56 -14.98 -7.49 -3.14
CA SER A 56 -15.22 -6.11 -3.60
C SER A 56 -13.94 -5.30 -3.80
N ALA A 57 -12.78 -5.88 -3.57
CA ALA A 57 -11.49 -5.19 -3.62
C ALA A 57 -11.25 -4.49 -4.96
N LEU A 58 -10.93 -3.21 -4.90
CA LEU A 58 -10.49 -2.41 -6.04
C LEU A 58 -9.08 -1.90 -5.81
N LEU A 59 -8.31 -1.88 -6.89
CA LEU A 59 -6.93 -1.40 -6.88
C LEU A 59 -6.85 -0.14 -7.75
N ASN A 60 -6.46 0.97 -7.14
CA ASN A 60 -6.23 2.22 -7.86
C ASN A 60 -4.74 2.58 -8.00
N THR A 61 -3.87 1.82 -7.35
CA THR A 61 -2.42 2.00 -7.40
C THR A 61 -1.77 0.63 -7.50
N LEU A 62 -0.88 0.45 -8.46
CA LEU A 62 -0.06 -0.76 -8.54
C LEU A 62 1.09 -0.65 -7.55
N TRP A 63 1.28 -1.70 -6.79
CA TRP A 63 2.30 -1.80 -5.75
C TRP A 63 3.29 -2.89 -6.09
N PHE A 64 4.57 -2.53 -6.14
CA PHE A 64 5.66 -3.48 -6.37
C PHE A 64 6.63 -3.41 -5.20
N ASP A 65 7.05 -4.56 -4.73
CA ASP A 65 8.02 -4.68 -3.65
C ASP A 65 9.28 -5.35 -4.18
N PHE A 66 10.41 -4.63 -4.11
CA PHE A 66 11.72 -5.13 -4.49
C PHE A 66 12.52 -5.37 -3.21
N ASP A 67 12.71 -6.62 -2.86
CA ASP A 67 13.35 -7.00 -1.60
C ASP A 67 14.44 -8.03 -1.83
N ASP A 68 15.61 -7.80 -1.21
CA ASP A 68 16.69 -8.77 -1.15
C ASP A 68 17.37 -8.66 0.20
N ASN A 69 17.25 -9.69 1.02
CA ASN A 69 17.81 -9.71 2.37
C ASN A 69 19.33 -9.62 2.41
N LYS A 70 20.01 -9.93 1.30
CA LYS A 70 21.48 -10.02 1.24
C LYS A 70 22.12 -8.87 0.50
N ASP A 71 21.45 -8.27 -0.48
CA ASP A 71 22.06 -7.29 -1.39
C ASP A 71 21.05 -6.25 -1.85
N VAL A 72 21.03 -5.10 -1.16
CA VAL A 72 20.18 -3.97 -1.52
C VAL A 72 20.57 -3.36 -2.88
N ASN A 73 21.84 -3.49 -3.28
CA ASN A 73 22.29 -3.01 -4.59
C ASN A 73 21.68 -3.81 -5.73
N LYS A 74 21.44 -5.10 -5.53
CA LYS A 74 20.68 -5.93 -6.47
C LYS A 74 19.26 -5.43 -6.63
N CYS A 75 18.60 -5.11 -5.54
CA CYS A 75 17.27 -4.49 -5.57
C CYS A 75 17.27 -3.19 -6.36
N LEU A 76 18.27 -2.34 -6.17
CA LEU A 76 18.41 -1.07 -6.90
C LEU A 76 18.57 -1.31 -8.40
N LYS A 77 19.34 -2.30 -8.81
CA LYS A 77 19.49 -2.69 -10.22
C LYS A 77 18.16 -3.16 -10.81
N ASP A 78 17.41 -3.95 -10.06
CA ASP A 78 16.10 -4.45 -10.49
C ASP A 78 15.09 -3.32 -10.65
N VAL A 79 15.06 -2.35 -9.71
CA VAL A 79 14.22 -1.15 -9.79
C VAL A 79 14.57 -0.34 -11.05
N ARG A 80 15.85 -0.09 -11.28
CA ARG A 80 16.32 0.67 -12.47
C ARG A 80 15.98 -0.05 -13.78
N LYS A 81 16.11 -1.38 -13.81
CA LYS A 81 15.73 -2.19 -14.96
C LYS A 81 14.22 -2.11 -15.24
N PHE A 82 13.41 -2.20 -14.20
CA PHE A 82 11.95 -2.08 -14.31
C PHE A 82 11.56 -0.70 -14.86
N ILE A 83 12.16 0.37 -14.36
CA ILE A 83 11.90 1.74 -14.84
C ILE A 83 12.26 1.84 -16.33
N ARG A 84 13.44 1.34 -16.73
CA ARG A 84 13.89 1.39 -18.13
C ARG A 84 13.02 0.58 -19.05
N GLN A 85 12.62 -0.61 -18.65
CA GLN A 85 11.93 -1.56 -19.53
C GLN A 85 10.43 -1.41 -19.53
N PHE A 86 9.85 -0.91 -18.45
CA PHE A 86 8.40 -0.81 -18.28
C PHE A 86 7.93 0.65 -18.17
N CYS A 87 8.46 1.40 -17.21
CA CYS A 87 7.95 2.75 -16.93
C CYS A 87 8.27 3.74 -18.06
N ASN A 88 9.51 3.79 -18.51
CA ASN A 88 9.93 4.76 -19.53
C ASN A 88 9.22 4.55 -20.88
N PRO A 89 9.10 3.32 -21.42
CA PRO A 89 8.37 3.12 -22.67
C PRO A 89 6.90 3.51 -22.60
N LEU A 90 6.27 3.34 -21.45
CA LEU A 90 4.86 3.70 -21.21
C LEU A 90 4.69 5.13 -20.71
N LYS A 91 5.78 5.89 -20.58
CA LYS A 91 5.78 7.26 -20.06
C LYS A 91 5.15 7.37 -18.67
N ILE A 92 5.42 6.39 -17.82
CA ILE A 92 4.96 6.33 -16.44
C ILE A 92 6.05 6.85 -15.51
N THR A 93 5.69 7.71 -14.56
CA THR A 93 6.58 8.17 -13.49
C THR A 93 6.17 7.48 -12.19
N PRO A 94 6.92 6.47 -11.72
CA PRO A 94 6.59 5.79 -10.48
C PRO A 94 7.01 6.61 -9.26
N ARG A 95 6.35 6.36 -8.13
CA ARG A 95 6.83 6.81 -6.82
C ARG A 95 7.64 5.69 -6.18
N ILE A 96 8.82 6.02 -5.69
CA ILE A 96 9.76 5.03 -5.16
C ILE A 96 10.07 5.37 -3.70
N TYR A 97 9.97 4.37 -2.85
CA TYR A 97 10.22 4.49 -1.42
C TYR A 97 11.29 3.50 -0.99
N LEU A 98 12.18 3.94 -0.11
CA LEU A 98 13.16 3.07 0.53
C LEU A 98 12.51 2.37 1.73
N THR A 99 12.58 1.04 1.76
CA THR A 99 11.91 0.23 2.79
C THR A 99 12.88 -0.26 3.86
N GLY A 100 13.33 0.62 4.74
CA GLY A 100 14.03 0.22 5.96
C GLY A 100 15.31 -0.60 5.78
N GLY A 101 16.03 -0.49 4.66
CA GLY A 101 17.36 -1.07 4.46
C GLY A 101 17.43 -2.37 3.67
N LYS A 102 16.30 -2.96 3.28
CA LYS A 102 16.29 -4.24 2.54
C LYS A 102 15.88 -4.12 1.08
N GLY A 103 15.23 -3.04 0.69
CA GLY A 103 14.73 -2.91 -0.66
C GLY A 103 13.97 -1.63 -0.92
N PHE A 104 13.13 -1.68 -1.94
CA PHE A 104 12.38 -0.53 -2.43
C PHE A 104 10.92 -0.91 -2.67
N GLN A 105 10.02 0.02 -2.40
CA GLN A 105 8.63 -0.08 -2.80
C GLN A 105 8.38 0.89 -3.94
N MET A 106 7.68 0.44 -4.98
CA MET A 106 7.31 1.26 -6.12
C MET A 106 5.80 1.31 -6.25
N ASN A 107 5.26 2.50 -6.39
CA ASN A 107 3.83 2.73 -6.58
C ASN A 107 3.59 3.38 -7.93
N ILE A 108 2.63 2.86 -8.68
CA ILE A 108 2.21 3.37 -9.98
C ILE A 108 0.69 3.61 -9.93
N ASP A 109 0.31 4.85 -10.05
CA ASP A 109 -1.11 5.24 -10.10
C ASP A 109 -1.71 5.03 -11.50
#